data_1816805acb8b68dae59e482ac3473c2f
#
_entry.id   1816805acb8b68dae59e482ac3473c2f
#
_cell.length_a   1.000
_cell.length_b   1.000
_cell.length_c   1.000
_cell.angle_alpha   90.00
_cell.angle_beta   90.00
_cell.angle_gamma   90.00
#
_symmetry.space_group_name_H-M   'P 1'
#
loop_
_entity.id
_entity.type
_entity.pdbx_description
1 polymer ?
#
loop_
_entity_poly.entity_id
_entity_poly.type
_entity_poly.pdbx_seq_one_letter_code
_entity_poly.pdbx_strand_id
1 'polypeptide(L)'
;PMIIEASINESVSKDVNPHIPYGPEEGAEVGIACAQAGAAIVHYHARDPITGENEWERGLETYLECYRLIRRECPDVLVYPTQRGYTLDKAPHLFALAASEEGLELATVDVFPQGGFSSNDSSVMITLMEELQRHRVPYSIGVREIGHMRHVARYRELGLVGDTLVLKIFWNETSVGPTPGMRGLQMYLDEVPPGVTCQW
;
A
#
# COMPACT_ATOMS: atom_id res chain seq x y z
N PRO A 1 -20.76 0.87 -5.61
CA PRO A 1 -19.81 -0.12 -6.11
C PRO A 1 -18.73 -0.36 -5.07
N MET A 2 -18.26 -1.59 -4.97
CA MET A 2 -17.17 -1.98 -4.09
C MET A 2 -15.87 -1.94 -4.89
N ILE A 3 -14.80 -1.40 -4.32
CA ILE A 3 -13.44 -1.48 -4.88
C ILE A 3 -12.76 -2.67 -4.23
N ILE A 4 -12.24 -3.59 -5.06
CA ILE A 4 -11.49 -4.76 -4.59
C ILE A 4 -10.02 -4.53 -4.91
N GLU A 5 -9.18 -4.58 -3.89
CA GLU A 5 -7.73 -4.61 -4.00
C GLU A 5 -7.22 -6.02 -3.70
N ALA A 6 -6.40 -6.54 -4.60
CA ALA A 6 -5.72 -7.81 -4.43
C ALA A 6 -4.26 -7.56 -4.03
N SER A 7 -3.87 -7.99 -2.83
CA SER A 7 -2.50 -8.04 -2.37
C SER A 7 -1.95 -9.43 -2.65
N ILE A 8 -1.12 -9.57 -3.70
CA ILE A 8 -0.88 -10.88 -4.31
C ILE A 8 0.23 -11.70 -3.67
N ASN A 9 1.14 -11.09 -2.91
CA ASN A 9 2.27 -11.86 -2.35
C ASN A 9 2.74 -11.43 -0.96
N GLU A 10 2.61 -10.17 -0.57
CA GLU A 10 3.06 -9.68 0.74
C GLU A 10 4.47 -10.22 1.12
N SER A 11 4.66 -10.64 2.38
CA SER A 11 5.88 -11.28 2.87
C SER A 11 5.70 -12.79 3.14
N VAL A 12 4.69 -13.42 2.55
CA VAL A 12 4.40 -14.85 2.75
C VAL A 12 5.37 -15.69 1.90
N SER A 13 5.89 -16.80 2.46
CA SER A 13 6.77 -17.72 1.72
C SER A 13 5.99 -18.85 1.04
N LYS A 14 6.59 -19.45 0.00
CA LYS A 14 6.06 -20.66 -0.66
C LYS A 14 5.98 -21.87 0.30
N ASP A 15 6.72 -21.87 1.40
CA ASP A 15 6.60 -22.89 2.44
C ASP A 15 5.27 -22.81 3.18
N VAL A 16 4.71 -21.60 3.31
CA VAL A 16 3.41 -21.36 3.96
C VAL A 16 2.27 -21.50 2.94
N ASN A 17 2.45 -20.94 1.76
CA ASN A 17 1.51 -21.04 0.66
C ASN A 17 2.27 -21.23 -0.66
N PRO A 18 2.27 -22.45 -1.25
CA PRO A 18 3.03 -22.75 -2.45
C PRO A 18 2.59 -21.96 -3.69
N HIS A 19 1.45 -21.29 -3.64
CA HIS A 19 0.90 -20.49 -4.74
C HIS A 19 1.32 -19.01 -4.67
N ILE A 20 2.11 -18.60 -3.66
CA ILE A 20 2.58 -17.21 -3.57
C ILE A 20 3.54 -16.91 -4.74
N PRO A 21 3.29 -15.85 -5.52
CA PRO A 21 4.13 -15.52 -6.65
C PRO A 21 5.47 -14.89 -6.22
N TYR A 22 6.54 -15.37 -6.81
CA TYR A 22 7.88 -14.81 -6.73
C TYR A 22 8.30 -14.27 -8.09
N GLY A 23 9.06 -13.19 -8.10
CA GLY A 23 9.49 -12.57 -9.34
C GLY A 23 8.37 -11.90 -10.16
N PRO A 24 8.74 -11.24 -11.25
CA PRO A 24 7.81 -10.43 -12.02
C PRO A 24 6.82 -11.26 -12.85
N GLU A 25 7.22 -12.41 -13.37
CA GLU A 25 6.37 -13.24 -14.24
C GLU A 25 5.25 -13.90 -13.45
N GLU A 26 5.59 -14.59 -12.33
CA GLU A 26 4.57 -15.18 -11.47
C GLU A 26 3.66 -14.09 -10.87
N GLY A 27 4.25 -12.93 -10.48
CA GLY A 27 3.49 -11.78 -10.00
C GLY A 27 2.49 -11.27 -11.04
N ALA A 28 2.92 -11.16 -12.28
CA ALA A 28 2.05 -10.73 -13.37
C ALA A 28 0.93 -11.75 -13.66
N GLU A 29 1.24 -13.04 -13.68
CA GLU A 29 0.22 -14.09 -13.89
C GLU A 29 -0.89 -14.00 -12.85
N VAL A 30 -0.52 -13.93 -11.57
CA VAL A 30 -1.49 -13.82 -10.47
C VAL A 30 -2.22 -12.48 -10.51
N GLY A 31 -1.51 -11.37 -10.77
CA GLY A 31 -2.11 -10.04 -10.87
C GLY A 31 -3.14 -9.94 -11.99
N ILE A 32 -2.83 -10.50 -13.17
CA ILE A 32 -3.76 -10.58 -14.31
C ILE A 32 -4.99 -11.41 -13.93
N ALA A 33 -4.80 -12.57 -13.32
CA ALA A 33 -5.92 -13.41 -12.88
C ALA A 33 -6.82 -12.69 -11.88
N CYS A 34 -6.25 -11.95 -10.92
CA CYS A 34 -7.01 -11.13 -9.96
C CYS A 34 -7.78 -10.01 -10.67
N ALA A 35 -7.17 -9.29 -11.61
CA ALA A 35 -7.80 -8.23 -12.37
C ALA A 35 -8.98 -8.78 -13.22
N GLN A 36 -8.79 -9.90 -13.91
CA GLN A 36 -9.83 -10.57 -14.67
C GLN A 36 -10.97 -11.09 -13.80
N ALA A 37 -10.69 -11.44 -12.55
CA ALA A 37 -11.70 -11.82 -11.55
C ALA A 37 -12.44 -10.62 -10.94
N GLY A 38 -12.06 -9.38 -11.28
CA GLY A 38 -12.75 -8.16 -10.89
C GLY A 38 -12.03 -7.29 -9.86
N ALA A 39 -10.75 -7.55 -9.55
CA ALA A 39 -9.95 -6.63 -8.77
C ALA A 39 -9.70 -5.34 -9.57
N ALA A 40 -9.97 -4.20 -8.94
CA ALA A 40 -9.68 -2.89 -9.51
C ALA A 40 -8.26 -2.43 -9.24
N ILE A 41 -7.63 -2.99 -8.21
CA ILE A 41 -6.29 -2.64 -7.75
C ILE A 41 -5.50 -3.92 -7.49
N VAL A 42 -4.24 -3.94 -7.92
CA VAL A 42 -3.27 -5.00 -7.60
C VAL A 42 -2.10 -4.39 -6.84
N HIS A 43 -1.89 -4.89 -5.64
CA HIS A 43 -0.73 -4.56 -4.82
C HIS A 43 0.31 -5.69 -4.90
N TYR A 44 1.57 -5.32 -5.10
CA TYR A 44 2.63 -6.25 -5.40
C TYR A 44 3.93 -5.89 -4.66
N HIS A 45 4.55 -6.89 -4.04
CA HIS A 45 5.90 -6.79 -3.50
C HIS A 45 6.89 -7.33 -4.53
N ALA A 46 7.85 -6.50 -4.95
CA ALA A 46 8.95 -6.97 -5.78
C ALA A 46 9.79 -7.96 -4.98
N ARG A 47 9.85 -9.20 -5.44
CA ARG A 47 10.51 -10.31 -4.74
C ARG A 47 11.48 -11.03 -5.68
N ASP A 48 12.57 -11.50 -5.12
CA ASP A 48 13.53 -12.33 -5.83
C ASP A 48 12.84 -13.62 -6.34
N PRO A 49 12.99 -13.96 -7.63
CA PRO A 49 12.27 -15.10 -8.22
C PRO A 49 12.73 -16.46 -7.69
N ILE A 50 13.91 -16.54 -7.07
CA ILE A 50 14.50 -17.79 -6.57
C ILE A 50 14.25 -17.92 -5.07
N THR A 51 14.63 -16.90 -4.30
CA THR A 51 14.58 -16.95 -2.83
C THR A 51 13.23 -16.47 -2.28
N GLY A 52 12.50 -15.67 -3.04
CA GLY A 52 11.27 -15.03 -2.60
C GLY A 52 11.47 -13.95 -1.55
N GLU A 53 12.69 -13.52 -1.30
CA GLU A 53 12.95 -12.38 -0.45
C GLU A 53 12.56 -11.07 -1.15
N ASN A 54 12.25 -10.03 -0.37
CA ASN A 54 11.97 -8.74 -0.97
C ASN A 54 13.21 -8.20 -1.70
N GLU A 55 13.01 -7.84 -2.95
CA GLU A 55 14.06 -7.35 -3.83
C GLU A 55 14.23 -5.83 -3.64
N TRP A 56 15.28 -5.45 -2.94
CA TRP A 56 15.49 -4.05 -2.60
C TRP A 56 16.46 -3.31 -3.49
N GLU A 57 17.45 -4.00 -4.01
CA GLU A 57 18.47 -3.41 -4.87
C GLU A 57 17.94 -3.24 -6.29
N ARG A 58 17.25 -4.26 -6.81
CA ARG A 58 16.63 -4.27 -8.13
C ARG A 58 15.12 -4.09 -8.11
N GLY A 59 14.58 -3.71 -6.95
CA GLY A 59 13.15 -3.69 -6.71
C GLY A 59 12.36 -2.83 -7.71
N LEU A 60 12.93 -1.74 -8.20
CA LEU A 60 12.30 -0.92 -9.23
C LEU A 60 12.18 -1.67 -10.56
N GLU A 61 13.25 -2.32 -11.01
CA GLU A 61 13.26 -3.07 -12.28
C GLU A 61 12.29 -4.23 -12.24
N THR A 62 12.35 -5.03 -11.18
CA THR A 62 11.46 -6.16 -10.93
C THR A 62 10.00 -5.70 -10.86
N TYR A 63 9.76 -4.57 -10.21
CA TYR A 63 8.42 -4.00 -10.13
C TYR A 63 7.92 -3.54 -11.50
N LEU A 64 8.72 -2.78 -12.25
CA LEU A 64 8.34 -2.26 -13.57
C LEU A 64 8.07 -3.38 -14.56
N GLU A 65 8.83 -4.48 -14.51
CA GLU A 65 8.59 -5.64 -15.35
C GLU A 65 7.22 -6.27 -15.06
N CYS A 66 6.91 -6.54 -13.80
CA CYS A 66 5.60 -7.03 -13.38
C CYS A 66 4.48 -6.06 -13.78
N TYR A 67 4.66 -4.77 -13.51
CA TYR A 67 3.71 -3.71 -13.86
C TYR A 67 3.40 -3.71 -15.37
N ARG A 68 4.43 -3.72 -16.22
CA ARG A 68 4.26 -3.70 -17.68
C ARG A 68 3.53 -4.93 -18.20
N LEU A 69 3.82 -6.10 -17.64
CA LEU A 69 3.14 -7.34 -18.00
C LEU A 69 1.64 -7.27 -17.64
N ILE A 70 1.31 -6.80 -16.43
CA ILE A 70 -0.10 -6.66 -16.02
C ILE A 70 -0.82 -5.61 -16.88
N ARG A 71 -0.22 -4.44 -17.10
CA ARG A 71 -0.84 -3.33 -17.83
C ARG A 71 -1.09 -3.65 -19.30
N ARG A 72 -0.26 -4.50 -19.89
CA ARG A 72 -0.48 -4.96 -21.28
C ARG A 72 -1.76 -5.77 -21.44
N GLU A 73 -2.08 -6.62 -20.47
CA GLU A 73 -3.25 -7.50 -20.51
C GLU A 73 -4.49 -6.89 -19.85
N CYS A 74 -4.28 -6.03 -18.86
CA CYS A 74 -5.33 -5.40 -18.05
C CYS A 74 -5.07 -3.89 -17.94
N PRO A 75 -5.33 -3.09 -19.00
CA PRO A 75 -4.94 -1.68 -19.06
C PRO A 75 -5.67 -0.77 -18.04
N ASP A 76 -6.83 -1.19 -17.54
CA ASP A 76 -7.66 -0.39 -16.63
C ASP A 76 -7.43 -0.69 -15.14
N VAL A 77 -6.62 -1.72 -14.81
CA VAL A 77 -6.32 -2.04 -13.41
C VAL A 77 -5.24 -1.11 -12.86
N LEU A 78 -5.42 -0.61 -11.65
CA LEU A 78 -4.36 0.11 -10.95
C LEU A 78 -3.36 -0.88 -10.36
N VAL A 79 -2.08 -0.62 -10.55
CA VAL A 79 -1.01 -1.46 -9.98
C VAL A 79 -0.06 -0.58 -9.20
N TYR A 80 0.28 -0.98 -7.98
CA TYR A 80 1.26 -0.25 -7.20
C TYR A 80 2.13 -1.17 -6.33
N PRO A 81 3.42 -0.77 -6.11
CA PRO A 81 4.34 -1.56 -5.31
C PRO A 81 4.14 -1.34 -3.83
N THR A 82 4.70 -2.26 -3.04
CA THR A 82 4.89 -1.98 -1.63
C THR A 82 5.85 -0.81 -1.44
N GLN A 83 5.55 0.00 -0.44
CA GLN A 83 6.48 0.98 0.04
C GLN A 83 7.33 0.34 1.13
N ARG A 84 8.62 0.17 0.85
CA ARG A 84 9.51 -0.28 1.89
C ARG A 84 10.13 0.85 2.68
N GLY A 85 10.05 0.67 3.98
CA GLY A 85 10.73 1.50 4.95
C GLY A 85 10.08 2.86 5.10
N TYR A 86 10.29 3.45 6.25
CA TYR A 86 9.72 4.72 6.65
C TYR A 86 10.77 5.83 6.60
N THR A 87 11.81 5.62 5.81
CA THR A 87 12.84 6.60 5.53
C THR A 87 12.90 6.85 4.02
N LEU A 88 13.08 8.10 3.61
CA LEU A 88 13.10 8.48 2.21
C LEU A 88 14.20 7.77 1.41
N ASP A 89 15.31 7.43 2.06
CA ASP A 89 16.39 6.65 1.49
C ASP A 89 16.03 5.17 1.24
N LYS A 90 14.96 4.68 1.86
CA LYS A 90 14.47 3.31 1.68
C LYS A 90 13.27 3.17 0.75
N ALA A 91 12.77 4.27 0.20
CA ALA A 91 11.68 4.26 -0.78
C ALA A 91 12.09 4.86 -2.14
N PRO A 92 13.36 4.78 -2.60
CA PRO A 92 13.80 5.46 -3.82
C PRO A 92 13.06 4.97 -5.07
N HIS A 93 12.62 3.70 -5.09
CA HIS A 93 11.88 3.13 -6.21
C HIS A 93 10.50 3.76 -6.41
N LEU A 94 9.81 4.19 -5.33
CA LEU A 94 8.53 4.87 -5.45
C LEU A 94 8.67 6.20 -6.18
N PHE A 95 9.66 6.98 -5.82
CA PHE A 95 9.88 8.30 -6.44
C PHE A 95 10.46 8.17 -7.85
N ALA A 96 11.32 7.18 -8.08
CA ALA A 96 11.80 6.87 -9.41
C ALA A 96 10.65 6.44 -10.33
N LEU A 97 9.73 5.61 -9.83
CA LEU A 97 8.53 5.23 -10.57
C LEU A 97 7.60 6.42 -10.80
N ALA A 98 7.38 7.27 -9.80
CA ALA A 98 6.56 8.47 -9.94
C ALA A 98 7.11 9.46 -10.97
N ALA A 99 8.44 9.44 -11.19
CA ALA A 99 9.12 10.26 -12.18
C ALA A 99 9.31 9.57 -13.56
N SER A 100 8.97 8.28 -13.66
CA SER A 100 9.07 7.53 -14.93
C SER A 100 7.90 7.82 -15.86
N GLU A 101 8.01 7.37 -17.11
CA GLU A 101 6.93 7.49 -18.11
C GLU A 101 5.70 6.66 -17.72
N GLU A 102 5.91 5.53 -17.03
CA GLU A 102 4.82 4.69 -16.52
C GLU A 102 4.04 5.40 -15.41
N GLY A 103 4.73 6.19 -14.60
CA GLY A 103 4.16 6.86 -13.45
C GLY A 103 3.79 5.92 -12.30
N LEU A 104 3.52 6.48 -11.14
CA LEU A 104 2.96 5.78 -9.98
C LEU A 104 1.50 6.20 -9.81
N GLU A 105 0.57 5.26 -9.96
CA GLU A 105 -0.86 5.55 -9.97
C GLU A 105 -1.48 5.60 -8.57
N LEU A 106 -0.87 4.93 -7.61
CA LEU A 106 -1.30 4.86 -6.21
C LEU A 106 -0.10 4.54 -5.32
N ALA A 107 -0.13 5.02 -4.09
CA ALA A 107 0.78 4.62 -3.04
C ALA A 107 0.00 4.28 -1.77
N THR A 108 0.65 3.63 -0.81
CA THR A 108 0.13 3.46 0.55
C THR A 108 1.08 4.13 1.53
N VAL A 109 0.52 4.87 2.48
CA VAL A 109 1.26 5.45 3.60
C VAL A 109 0.74 4.80 4.88
N ASP A 110 1.55 3.91 5.47
CA ASP A 110 1.20 3.29 6.74
C ASP A 110 1.56 4.24 7.89
N VAL A 111 0.63 4.46 8.81
CA VAL A 111 0.80 5.43 9.90
C VAL A 111 1.80 4.99 10.97
N PHE A 112 2.24 3.76 10.95
CA PHE A 112 3.14 3.26 11.98
C PHE A 112 4.49 2.83 11.41
N PRO A 113 5.60 3.11 12.11
CA PRO A 113 6.90 2.60 11.71
C PRO A 113 6.99 1.08 11.94
N GLN A 114 7.47 0.34 10.95
CA GLN A 114 7.82 -1.07 11.15
C GLN A 114 9.07 -1.17 12.02
N GLY A 115 9.00 -1.91 13.12
CA GLY A 115 10.18 -2.26 13.90
C GLY A 115 10.24 -1.71 15.32
N GLY A 116 9.13 -1.31 15.89
CA GLY A 116 9.07 -0.98 17.31
C GLY A 116 8.22 0.23 17.67
N PHE A 117 7.88 0.33 18.91
CA PHE A 117 7.04 1.37 19.51
C PHE A 117 7.70 2.77 19.58
N SER A 118 8.67 3.08 18.77
CA SER A 118 9.15 4.45 18.72
C SER A 118 8.15 5.28 17.92
N SER A 119 7.24 5.85 18.64
CA SER A 119 6.16 6.75 18.21
C SER A 119 6.65 8.05 17.55
N ASN A 120 7.89 8.17 17.18
CA ASN A 120 8.52 9.47 17.05
C ASN A 120 8.82 9.91 15.63
N ASP A 121 8.43 9.15 14.61
CA ASP A 121 8.73 9.63 13.28
C ASP A 121 7.50 9.84 12.38
N SER A 122 6.50 10.56 12.94
CA SER A 122 5.49 11.20 12.11
C SER A 122 6.11 12.16 11.07
N SER A 123 7.32 12.66 11.33
CA SER A 123 8.06 13.49 10.38
C SER A 123 8.36 12.75 9.07
N VAL A 124 8.74 11.49 9.14
CA VAL A 124 9.00 10.65 7.94
C VAL A 124 7.74 10.46 7.12
N MET A 125 6.60 10.15 7.76
CA MET A 125 5.33 10.01 7.08
C MET A 125 4.85 11.32 6.46
N ILE A 126 5.04 12.43 7.17
CA ILE A 126 4.72 13.78 6.65
C ILE A 126 5.56 14.06 5.41
N THR A 127 6.87 13.89 5.49
CA THR A 127 7.77 14.12 4.36
C THR A 127 7.43 13.23 3.16
N LEU A 128 7.10 11.96 3.42
CA LEU A 128 6.67 11.05 2.36
C LEU A 128 5.39 11.52 1.68
N MET A 129 4.37 11.91 2.44
CA MET A 129 3.13 12.43 1.88
C MET A 129 3.35 13.72 1.11
N GLU A 130 4.22 14.62 1.59
CA GLU A 130 4.63 15.83 0.88
C GLU A 130 5.30 15.52 -0.46
N GLU A 131 6.19 14.50 -0.49
CA GLU A 131 6.81 14.04 -1.73
C GLU A 131 5.78 13.44 -2.69
N LEU A 132 4.89 12.58 -2.22
CA LEU A 132 3.82 12.01 -3.05
C LEU A 132 2.93 13.11 -3.63
N GLN A 133 2.56 14.12 -2.83
CA GLN A 133 1.80 15.28 -3.31
C GLN A 133 2.57 16.09 -4.37
N ARG A 134 3.88 16.28 -4.19
CA ARG A 134 4.74 16.96 -5.16
C ARG A 134 4.74 16.25 -6.51
N HIS A 135 4.74 14.93 -6.49
CA HIS A 135 4.65 14.08 -7.68
C HIS A 135 3.21 13.86 -8.16
N ARG A 136 2.20 14.41 -7.46
CA ARG A 136 0.77 14.24 -7.76
C ARG A 136 0.31 12.78 -7.70
N VAL A 137 0.93 11.98 -6.85
CA VAL A 137 0.58 10.58 -6.64
C VAL A 137 -0.51 10.52 -5.56
N PRO A 138 -1.69 9.97 -5.87
CA PRO A 138 -2.69 9.69 -4.85
C PRO A 138 -2.19 8.59 -3.90
N TYR A 139 -2.64 8.64 -2.65
CA TYR A 139 -2.27 7.63 -1.67
C TYR A 139 -3.40 7.28 -0.71
N SER A 140 -3.39 6.02 -0.30
CA SER A 140 -4.20 5.51 0.81
C SER A 140 -3.42 5.64 2.11
N ILE A 141 -4.14 5.68 3.24
CA ILE A 141 -3.54 5.68 4.57
C ILE A 141 -3.85 4.35 5.26
N GLY A 142 -2.79 3.65 5.64
CA GLY A 142 -2.88 2.39 6.37
C GLY A 142 -2.86 2.60 7.88
N VAL A 143 -3.83 2.02 8.58
CA VAL A 143 -3.93 2.08 10.04
C VAL A 143 -4.10 0.69 10.62
N ARG A 144 -3.46 0.42 11.76
CA ARG A 144 -3.56 -0.87 12.47
C ARG A 144 -4.25 -0.74 13.81
N GLU A 145 -4.06 0.38 14.48
CA GLU A 145 -4.61 0.64 15.79
C GLU A 145 -5.51 1.88 15.76
N ILE A 146 -6.53 1.89 16.58
CA ILE A 146 -7.46 3.01 16.69
C ILE A 146 -6.71 4.33 16.97
N GLY A 147 -5.64 4.26 17.76
CA GLY A 147 -4.80 5.41 18.05
C GLY A 147 -4.13 6.05 16.84
N HIS A 148 -3.98 5.30 15.73
CA HIS A 148 -3.43 5.84 14.48
C HIS A 148 -4.37 6.87 13.82
N MET A 149 -5.67 6.82 14.10
CA MET A 149 -6.63 7.79 13.57
C MET A 149 -6.35 9.23 14.06
N ARG A 150 -5.69 9.40 15.22
CA ARG A 150 -5.22 10.73 15.65
C ARG A 150 -4.14 11.30 14.73
N HIS A 151 -3.31 10.45 14.14
CA HIS A 151 -2.35 10.88 13.12
C HIS A 151 -3.07 11.27 11.82
N VAL A 152 -4.10 10.53 11.44
CA VAL A 152 -4.94 10.87 10.27
C VAL A 152 -5.57 12.25 10.45
N ALA A 153 -6.12 12.55 11.64
CA ALA A 153 -6.65 13.87 11.96
C ALA A 153 -5.55 14.95 11.88
N ARG A 154 -4.35 14.67 12.40
CA ARG A 154 -3.21 15.57 12.29
C ARG A 154 -2.77 15.82 10.85
N TYR A 155 -2.76 14.78 10.01
CA TYR A 155 -2.43 14.93 8.59
C TYR A 155 -3.48 15.77 7.85
N ARG A 156 -4.75 15.68 8.25
CA ARG A 156 -5.81 16.58 7.74
C ARG A 156 -5.53 18.06 8.10
N GLU A 157 -5.15 18.35 9.34
CA GLU A 157 -4.77 19.70 9.78
C GLU A 157 -3.59 20.28 8.99
N LEU A 158 -2.64 19.41 8.59
CA LEU A 158 -1.46 19.77 7.81
C LEU A 158 -1.74 19.88 6.30
N GLY A 159 -2.98 19.62 5.84
CA GLY A 159 -3.33 19.65 4.43
C GLY A 159 -2.84 18.43 3.64
N LEU A 160 -2.38 17.38 4.33
CA LEU A 160 -1.91 16.13 3.71
C LEU A 160 -3.05 15.15 3.43
N VAL A 161 -4.19 15.29 4.09
CA VAL A 161 -5.42 14.55 3.81
C VAL A 161 -6.45 15.54 3.27
N GLY A 162 -6.94 15.26 2.07
CA GLY A 162 -7.96 16.06 1.40
C GLY A 162 -9.39 15.78 1.87
N ASP A 163 -10.37 16.17 1.09
CA ASP A 163 -11.79 15.93 1.39
C ASP A 163 -12.22 14.47 1.13
N THR A 164 -11.35 13.70 0.51
CA THR A 164 -11.50 12.24 0.32
C THR A 164 -10.30 11.52 0.92
N LEU A 165 -10.58 10.48 1.69
CA LEU A 165 -9.59 9.60 2.30
C LEU A 165 -9.86 8.16 1.83
N VAL A 166 -8.83 7.48 1.34
CA VAL A 166 -8.83 6.03 1.20
C VAL A 166 -8.12 5.44 2.42
N LEU A 167 -8.87 4.78 3.27
CA LEU A 167 -8.40 4.23 4.54
C LEU A 167 -8.24 2.72 4.42
N LYS A 168 -7.03 2.22 4.63
CA LYS A 168 -6.75 0.78 4.75
C LYS A 168 -6.69 0.41 6.22
N ILE A 169 -7.60 -0.41 6.66
CA ILE A 169 -7.66 -0.89 8.04
C ILE A 169 -7.05 -2.29 8.07
N PHE A 170 -5.88 -2.40 8.70
CA PHE A 170 -5.22 -3.68 8.92
C PHE A 170 -5.64 -4.22 10.28
N TRP A 171 -6.35 -5.31 10.29
CA TRP A 171 -6.63 -6.05 11.52
C TRP A 171 -6.58 -7.55 11.28
N ASN A 172 -6.38 -8.29 12.35
CA ASN A 172 -6.48 -9.74 12.35
C ASN A 172 -7.02 -10.23 13.71
N GLU A 173 -7.33 -11.51 13.78
CA GLU A 173 -7.90 -12.11 14.98
C GLU A 173 -6.89 -12.27 16.14
N THR A 174 -5.60 -12.07 15.89
CA THR A 174 -4.57 -12.48 16.83
C THR A 174 -3.79 -11.34 17.47
N SER A 175 -3.54 -10.23 16.78
CA SER A 175 -2.56 -9.26 17.29
C SER A 175 -2.69 -7.82 16.83
N VAL A 176 -3.56 -7.51 15.88
CA VAL A 176 -3.61 -6.15 15.31
C VAL A 176 -5.05 -5.64 15.29
N GLY A 177 -5.25 -4.45 15.87
CA GLY A 177 -6.52 -3.75 15.89
C GLY A 177 -7.57 -4.37 16.82
N PRO A 178 -8.78 -3.82 16.84
CA PRO A 178 -9.91 -4.42 17.54
C PRO A 178 -10.36 -5.71 16.86
N THR A 179 -11.13 -6.54 17.56
CA THR A 179 -11.70 -7.76 17.00
C THR A 179 -12.38 -7.46 15.65
N PRO A 180 -12.03 -8.19 14.57
CA PRO A 180 -12.64 -8.01 13.26
C PRO A 180 -14.17 -8.16 13.31
N GLY A 181 -14.88 -7.23 12.70
CA GLY A 181 -16.32 -7.19 12.63
C GLY A 181 -16.87 -5.76 12.58
N MET A 182 -18.18 -5.62 12.44
CA MET A 182 -18.83 -4.31 12.27
C MET A 182 -18.56 -3.34 13.42
N ARG A 183 -18.45 -3.83 14.68
CA ARG A 183 -18.09 -2.96 15.81
C ARG A 183 -16.67 -2.42 15.71
N GLY A 184 -15.72 -3.29 15.34
CA GLY A 184 -14.33 -2.88 15.15
C GLY A 184 -14.20 -1.88 14.01
N LEU A 185 -14.87 -2.13 12.89
CA LEU A 185 -14.92 -1.18 11.78
C LEU A 185 -15.50 0.17 12.21
N GLN A 186 -16.64 0.18 12.89
CA GLN A 186 -17.31 1.41 13.33
C GLN A 186 -16.37 2.28 14.21
N MET A 187 -15.55 1.66 15.05
CA MET A 187 -14.59 2.40 15.88
C MET A 187 -13.61 3.24 15.03
N TYR A 188 -13.14 2.73 13.89
CA TYR A 188 -12.28 3.49 12.99
C TYR A 188 -13.06 4.58 12.25
N LEU A 189 -14.27 4.27 11.79
CA LEU A 189 -15.09 5.21 11.05
C LEU A 189 -15.57 6.39 11.89
N ASP A 190 -15.81 6.18 13.19
CA ASP A 190 -16.19 7.25 14.15
C ASP A 190 -15.04 8.26 14.37
N GLU A 191 -13.78 7.84 14.11
CA GLU A 191 -12.59 8.69 14.24
C GLU A 191 -12.18 9.36 12.92
N VAL A 192 -12.93 9.19 11.85
CA VAL A 192 -12.67 9.90 10.58
C VAL A 192 -12.87 11.40 10.79
N PRO A 193 -11.93 12.26 10.38
CA PRO A 193 -12.03 13.69 10.58
C PRO A 193 -13.33 14.29 9.98
N PRO A 194 -13.96 15.23 10.65
CA PRO A 194 -15.18 15.88 10.13
C PRO A 194 -14.99 16.45 8.73
N GLY A 195 -15.99 16.26 7.87
CA GLY A 195 -15.99 16.77 6.49
C GLY A 195 -15.15 15.94 5.51
N VAL A 196 -14.57 14.80 5.94
CA VAL A 196 -13.85 13.87 5.07
C VAL A 196 -14.76 12.75 4.62
N THR A 197 -14.84 12.53 3.31
CA THR A 197 -15.48 11.34 2.73
C THR A 197 -14.48 10.18 2.77
N CYS A 198 -14.81 9.13 3.52
CA CYS A 198 -13.93 7.98 3.68
C CYS A 198 -14.37 6.82 2.78
N GLN A 199 -13.44 6.29 2.01
CA GLN A 199 -13.51 4.98 1.36
C GLN A 199 -12.63 4.02 2.17
N TRP A 200 -13.09 2.82 2.47
CA TRP A 200 -12.36 1.85 3.30
C TRP A 200 -12.54 0.42 2.78
#